data_eb5a7d6310483914efe23c76f4355e6e
#
_entry.id   eb5a7d6310483914efe23c76f4355e6e
#
_cell.length_a   1.000
_cell.length_b   1.000
_cell.length_c   1.000
_cell.angle_alpha   90.00
_cell.angle_beta   90.00
_cell.angle_gamma   90.00
#
_symmetry.space_group_name_H-M   'P 1'
#
loop_
_entity.id
_entity.type
_entity.pdbx_description
1 polymer ?
#
loop_
_entity_poly.entity_id
_entity_poly.type
_entity_poly.pdbx_seq_one_letter_code
_entity_poly.pdbx_strand_id
1 'polypeptide(L)'
;MQTECLLMMLARDGLLLKKSMNILDIGTGPGVVPLAIADFYSRLDDARATVWSLERSEEHIEAFTYLRNACVPPGGRVSVKPPVKTDIRTIDRVALPDTFDLLIFSNVLNEFDPTTNVQADIVTQLSERLAPDGSILIVEPADEENAIRIRTLTITLLEKGLSMFGPCSFLWGSTCTAPRCWSFETAPAIKLPRLMETLARCEDSYRYVNTDIKYSYTILRTDTLKRKSYHLSAGSRFLRFSKLHLHIGKRINVAGIKMSAELGDARSHVFKLCDGTAKIPVYAVLPSYHITPENDPIILAPYGSILELWNVLVRYNRQHDAYNLLVNLNTHINIENS
;
A
#
# COMPACT_ATOMS: atom_id res chain seq x y z
N MET A 1 1.23 -11.22 -8.95
CA MET A 1 1.48 -11.42 -7.50
C MET A 1 1.29 -10.14 -6.67
N GLN A 2 2.02 -9.01 -6.88
CA GLN A 2 1.79 -7.74 -6.16
C GLN A 2 0.31 -7.32 -6.23
N THR A 3 -0.25 -7.21 -7.43
CA THR A 3 -1.66 -6.90 -7.66
C THR A 3 -2.59 -7.92 -6.99
N GLU A 4 -2.28 -9.19 -7.05
CA GLU A 4 -3.08 -10.27 -6.47
C GLU A 4 -3.09 -10.18 -4.93
N CYS A 5 -1.94 -9.90 -4.28
CA CYS A 5 -1.88 -9.65 -2.85
C CYS A 5 -2.76 -8.46 -2.44
N LEU A 6 -2.73 -7.38 -3.24
CA LEU A 6 -3.58 -6.21 -3.01
C LEU A 6 -5.06 -6.51 -3.22
N LEU A 7 -5.45 -7.28 -4.25
CA LEU A 7 -6.83 -7.71 -4.45
C LEU A 7 -7.34 -8.58 -3.30
N MET A 8 -6.53 -9.51 -2.81
CA MET A 8 -6.87 -10.32 -1.63
C MET A 8 -7.06 -9.45 -0.38
N MET A 9 -6.22 -8.44 -0.20
CA MET A 9 -6.36 -7.50 0.90
C MET A 9 -7.65 -6.67 0.77
N LEU A 10 -7.94 -6.11 -0.41
CA LEU A 10 -9.16 -5.35 -0.68
C LEU A 10 -10.41 -6.22 -0.45
N ALA A 11 -10.39 -7.49 -0.87
CA ALA A 11 -11.49 -8.42 -0.65
C ALA A 11 -11.70 -8.71 0.83
N ARG A 12 -10.62 -9.02 1.57
CA ARG A 12 -10.67 -9.23 3.03
C ARG A 12 -11.20 -8.00 3.78
N ASP A 13 -10.82 -6.81 3.33
CA ASP A 13 -11.24 -5.55 3.94
C ASP A 13 -12.64 -5.09 3.45
N GLY A 14 -13.33 -5.92 2.65
CA GLY A 14 -14.72 -5.69 2.24
C GLY A 14 -14.90 -4.76 1.04
N LEU A 15 -13.83 -4.32 0.39
CA LEU A 15 -13.92 -3.36 -0.72
C LEU A 15 -14.26 -3.98 -2.08
N LEU A 16 -14.27 -5.31 -2.20
CA LEU A 16 -14.60 -6.03 -3.44
C LEU A 16 -15.87 -6.90 -3.30
N LEU A 17 -16.80 -6.52 -2.42
CA LEU A 17 -17.98 -7.34 -2.09
C LEU A 17 -19.17 -7.18 -3.06
N LYS A 18 -19.09 -6.27 -4.04
CA LYS A 18 -20.16 -6.10 -5.02
C LYS A 18 -20.22 -7.31 -5.96
N LYS A 19 -21.45 -7.76 -6.29
CA LYS A 19 -21.66 -8.84 -7.27
C LYS A 19 -21.14 -8.50 -8.66
N SER A 20 -21.08 -7.22 -9.00
CA SER A 20 -20.53 -6.72 -10.25
C SER A 20 -19.71 -5.45 -9.97
N MET A 21 -18.47 -5.44 -10.40
CA MET A 21 -17.52 -4.33 -10.23
C MET A 21 -17.17 -3.72 -11.59
N ASN A 22 -17.20 -2.40 -11.69
CA ASN A 22 -16.57 -1.64 -12.77
C ASN A 22 -15.21 -1.14 -12.30
N ILE A 23 -14.14 -1.56 -12.94
CA ILE A 23 -12.76 -1.25 -12.56
C ILE A 23 -12.08 -0.51 -13.69
N LEU A 24 -11.38 0.57 -13.39
CA LEU A 24 -10.53 1.29 -14.34
C LEU A 24 -9.08 1.19 -13.91
N ASP A 25 -8.25 0.65 -14.78
CA ASP A 25 -6.80 0.59 -14.64
C ASP A 25 -6.15 1.68 -15.51
N ILE A 26 -5.41 2.56 -14.87
CA ILE A 26 -4.84 3.77 -15.46
C ILE A 26 -3.33 3.57 -15.68
N GLY A 27 -2.88 3.68 -16.95
CA GLY A 27 -1.50 3.35 -17.31
C GLY A 27 -1.25 1.85 -17.26
N THR A 28 -2.13 1.09 -17.93
CA THR A 28 -2.17 -0.38 -17.80
C THR A 28 -0.90 -1.10 -18.25
N GLY A 29 -0.05 -0.43 -19.03
CA GLY A 29 1.12 -1.06 -19.63
C GLY A 29 0.74 -2.30 -20.46
N PRO A 30 1.49 -3.41 -20.35
CA PRO A 30 1.16 -4.66 -21.06
C PRO A 30 -0.02 -5.44 -20.45
N GLY A 31 -0.81 -4.83 -19.54
CA GLY A 31 -2.03 -5.42 -19.00
C GLY A 31 -1.86 -6.28 -17.73
N VAL A 32 -0.83 -6.05 -16.95
CA VAL A 32 -0.55 -6.85 -15.73
C VAL A 32 -1.70 -6.79 -14.73
N VAL A 33 -2.24 -5.61 -14.46
CA VAL A 33 -3.35 -5.42 -13.50
C VAL A 33 -4.65 -6.04 -14.01
N PRO A 34 -5.13 -5.76 -15.24
CA PRO A 34 -6.33 -6.39 -15.79
C PRO A 34 -6.28 -7.92 -15.84
N LEU A 35 -5.12 -8.49 -16.17
CA LEU A 35 -4.96 -9.95 -16.20
C LEU A 35 -4.97 -10.55 -14.79
N ALA A 36 -4.37 -9.90 -13.80
CA ALA A 36 -4.44 -10.32 -12.40
C ALA A 36 -5.88 -10.23 -11.86
N ILE A 37 -6.65 -9.19 -12.24
CA ILE A 37 -8.07 -9.09 -11.90
C ILE A 37 -8.87 -10.23 -12.56
N ALA A 38 -8.60 -10.54 -13.82
CA ALA A 38 -9.27 -11.63 -14.52
C ALA A 38 -9.02 -12.97 -13.83
N ASP A 39 -7.78 -13.26 -13.46
CA ASP A 39 -7.42 -14.47 -12.73
C ASP A 39 -8.07 -14.51 -11.34
N PHE A 40 -8.01 -13.42 -10.57
CA PHE A 40 -8.60 -13.32 -9.23
C PHE A 40 -10.11 -13.60 -9.26
N TYR A 41 -10.87 -12.89 -10.10
CA TYR A 41 -12.33 -13.06 -10.20
C TYR A 41 -12.74 -14.39 -10.84
N SER A 42 -11.89 -15.03 -11.64
CA SER A 42 -12.16 -16.36 -12.19
C SER A 42 -12.35 -17.43 -11.11
N ARG A 43 -11.76 -17.21 -9.94
CA ARG A 43 -11.80 -18.10 -8.77
C ARG A 43 -12.97 -17.81 -7.81
N LEU A 44 -13.76 -16.74 -8.08
CA LEU A 44 -14.90 -16.37 -7.26
C LEU A 44 -16.21 -16.86 -7.89
N ASP A 45 -17.10 -17.47 -7.10
CA ASP A 45 -18.31 -18.09 -7.66
C ASP A 45 -19.41 -17.11 -8.05
N ASP A 46 -19.64 -16.06 -7.26
CA ASP A 46 -20.77 -15.15 -7.42
C ASP A 46 -20.38 -13.69 -7.78
N ALA A 47 -19.12 -13.45 -8.14
CA ALA A 47 -18.62 -12.12 -8.45
C ALA A 47 -18.27 -11.97 -9.93
N ARG A 48 -18.53 -10.78 -10.48
CA ARG A 48 -18.21 -10.38 -11.85
C ARG A 48 -17.43 -9.07 -11.84
N ALA A 49 -16.60 -8.87 -12.86
CA ALA A 49 -15.94 -7.59 -13.06
C ALA A 49 -15.91 -7.20 -14.53
N THR A 50 -16.04 -5.90 -14.79
CA THR A 50 -15.70 -5.28 -16.08
C THR A 50 -14.48 -4.41 -15.86
N VAL A 51 -13.41 -4.69 -16.58
CA VAL A 51 -12.15 -3.97 -16.48
C VAL A 51 -11.94 -3.12 -17.72
N TRP A 52 -11.76 -1.84 -17.49
CA TRP A 52 -11.40 -0.83 -18.49
C TRP A 52 -9.95 -0.45 -18.28
N SER A 53 -9.23 -0.11 -19.34
CA SER A 53 -7.81 0.16 -19.28
C SER A 53 -7.43 1.32 -20.17
N LEU A 54 -6.55 2.19 -19.66
CA LEU A 54 -6.01 3.33 -20.38
C LEU A 54 -4.49 3.14 -20.56
N GLU A 55 -4.02 3.35 -21.78
CA GLU A 55 -2.60 3.28 -22.11
C GLU A 55 -2.26 4.25 -23.25
N ARG A 56 -1.09 4.85 -23.22
CA ARG A 56 -0.62 5.76 -24.28
C ARG A 56 0.31 5.08 -25.29
N SER A 57 1.09 4.07 -24.83
CA SER A 57 2.07 3.36 -25.63
C SER A 57 1.38 2.34 -26.55
N GLU A 58 1.62 2.45 -27.84
CA GLU A 58 1.11 1.52 -28.85
C GLU A 58 1.69 0.12 -28.66
N GLU A 59 2.97 0.02 -28.37
CA GLU A 59 3.66 -1.24 -28.09
C GLU A 59 3.04 -1.98 -26.89
N HIS A 60 2.74 -1.25 -25.81
CA HIS A 60 2.06 -1.84 -24.66
C HIS A 60 0.63 -2.29 -24.99
N ILE A 61 -0.10 -1.50 -25.79
CA ILE A 61 -1.45 -1.84 -26.24
C ILE A 61 -1.44 -3.13 -27.07
N GLU A 62 -0.49 -3.29 -27.98
CA GLU A 62 -0.32 -4.50 -28.76
C GLU A 62 -0.03 -5.72 -27.87
N ALA A 63 0.94 -5.59 -26.97
CA ALA A 63 1.28 -6.63 -26.00
C ALA A 63 0.08 -7.01 -25.13
N PHE A 64 -0.63 -6.02 -24.59
CA PHE A 64 -1.83 -6.27 -23.77
C PHE A 64 -2.94 -6.95 -24.59
N THR A 65 -3.17 -6.51 -25.82
CA THR A 65 -4.19 -7.11 -26.68
C THR A 65 -3.90 -8.58 -26.96
N TYR A 66 -2.64 -8.91 -27.24
CA TYR A 66 -2.20 -10.29 -27.40
C TYR A 66 -2.42 -11.13 -26.13
N LEU A 67 -1.94 -10.65 -24.97
CA LEU A 67 -2.08 -11.34 -23.70
C LEU A 67 -3.53 -11.51 -23.26
N ARG A 68 -4.36 -10.47 -23.44
CA ARG A 68 -5.79 -10.53 -23.14
C ARG A 68 -6.47 -11.66 -23.95
N ASN A 69 -6.21 -11.71 -25.26
CA ASN A 69 -6.81 -12.72 -26.13
C ASN A 69 -6.35 -14.13 -25.80
N ALA A 70 -5.11 -14.28 -25.32
CA ALA A 70 -4.54 -15.58 -24.93
C ALA A 70 -4.99 -16.05 -23.54
N CYS A 71 -5.19 -15.11 -22.59
CA CYS A 71 -5.37 -15.47 -21.17
C CYS A 71 -6.80 -15.26 -20.65
N VAL A 72 -7.63 -14.44 -21.30
CA VAL A 72 -8.99 -14.15 -20.83
C VAL A 72 -10.02 -14.85 -21.72
N PRO A 73 -10.69 -15.91 -21.22
CA PRO A 73 -11.68 -16.64 -22.02
C PRO A 73 -12.90 -15.76 -22.31
N PRO A 74 -13.44 -15.80 -23.53
CA PRO A 74 -14.66 -15.08 -23.87
C PRO A 74 -15.86 -15.63 -23.06
N GLY A 75 -16.76 -14.73 -22.64
CA GLY A 75 -17.97 -15.12 -21.90
C GLY A 75 -17.74 -15.51 -20.43
N GLY A 76 -16.55 -15.34 -19.92
CA GLY A 76 -16.23 -15.55 -18.51
C GLY A 76 -16.87 -14.53 -17.56
N ARG A 77 -16.61 -14.69 -16.25
CA ARG A 77 -17.09 -13.77 -15.20
C ARG A 77 -16.45 -12.38 -15.28
N VAL A 78 -15.31 -12.26 -15.96
CA VAL A 78 -14.60 -11.01 -16.13
C VAL A 78 -14.61 -10.59 -17.60
N SER A 79 -15.06 -9.38 -17.84
CA SER A 79 -14.99 -8.73 -19.15
C SER A 79 -13.83 -7.74 -19.15
N VAL A 80 -12.69 -8.14 -19.66
CA VAL A 80 -11.55 -7.23 -19.88
C VAL A 80 -11.75 -6.54 -21.23
N LYS A 81 -12.01 -5.23 -21.22
CA LYS A 81 -12.18 -4.45 -22.44
C LYS A 81 -10.86 -4.24 -23.17
N PRO A 82 -10.87 -4.01 -24.49
CA PRO A 82 -9.68 -3.56 -25.19
C PRO A 82 -9.12 -2.28 -24.53
N PRO A 83 -7.80 -2.13 -24.43
CA PRO A 83 -7.22 -0.91 -23.87
C PRO A 83 -7.54 0.29 -24.77
N VAL A 84 -7.84 1.42 -24.15
CA VAL A 84 -8.12 2.68 -24.85
C VAL A 84 -6.82 3.47 -24.96
N LYS A 85 -6.40 3.78 -26.21
CA LYS A 85 -5.21 4.61 -26.46
C LYS A 85 -5.50 6.05 -26.06
N THR A 86 -4.91 6.53 -24.99
CA THR A 86 -5.07 7.91 -24.52
C THR A 86 -3.93 8.32 -23.57
N ASP A 87 -3.66 9.62 -23.54
CA ASP A 87 -2.87 10.21 -22.45
C ASP A 87 -3.83 10.55 -21.29
N ILE A 88 -3.50 10.10 -20.09
CA ILE A 88 -4.34 10.32 -18.90
C ILE A 88 -4.55 11.80 -18.56
N ARG A 89 -3.70 12.70 -19.09
CA ARG A 89 -3.87 14.16 -18.99
C ARG A 89 -5.01 14.71 -19.86
N THR A 90 -5.55 13.90 -20.76
CA THR A 90 -6.59 14.30 -21.72
C THR A 90 -7.80 13.36 -21.69
N ILE A 91 -8.07 12.77 -20.52
CA ILE A 91 -9.05 11.70 -20.32
C ILE A 91 -10.51 12.12 -20.64
N ASP A 92 -10.83 13.40 -20.58
CA ASP A 92 -12.17 13.92 -20.85
C ASP A 92 -12.68 13.63 -22.28
N ARG A 93 -11.76 13.28 -23.17
CA ARG A 93 -12.05 12.98 -24.58
C ARG A 93 -12.38 11.51 -24.84
N VAL A 94 -12.34 10.68 -23.80
CA VAL A 94 -12.50 9.23 -23.91
C VAL A 94 -13.89 8.80 -23.48
N ALA A 95 -14.56 7.99 -24.31
CA ALA A 95 -15.83 7.38 -23.96
C ALA A 95 -15.60 6.25 -22.94
N LEU A 96 -15.78 6.57 -21.66
CA LEU A 96 -15.73 5.66 -20.54
C LEU A 96 -17.07 5.63 -19.81
N PRO A 97 -17.37 4.59 -19.03
CA PRO A 97 -18.50 4.59 -18.10
C PRO A 97 -18.50 5.81 -17.19
N ASP A 98 -19.67 6.26 -16.80
CA ASP A 98 -19.84 7.41 -15.91
C ASP A 98 -19.30 7.12 -14.51
N THR A 99 -19.36 5.85 -14.07
CA THR A 99 -18.94 5.46 -12.70
C THR A 99 -18.12 4.18 -12.68
N PHE A 100 -17.15 4.17 -11.75
CA PHE A 100 -16.30 3.03 -11.42
C PHE A 100 -16.35 2.74 -9.92
N ASP A 101 -16.24 1.46 -9.57
CA ASP A 101 -16.16 1.01 -8.18
C ASP A 101 -14.71 1.03 -7.67
N LEU A 102 -13.75 0.88 -8.57
CA LEU A 102 -12.33 0.87 -8.24
C LEU A 102 -11.52 1.55 -9.37
N LEU A 103 -10.71 2.53 -8.99
CA LEU A 103 -9.68 3.13 -9.83
C LEU A 103 -8.32 2.60 -9.38
N ILE A 104 -7.49 2.15 -10.31
CA ILE A 104 -6.15 1.63 -10.01
C ILE A 104 -5.10 2.43 -10.76
N PHE A 105 -4.11 2.93 -10.03
CA PHE A 105 -2.89 3.53 -10.54
C PHE A 105 -1.73 2.65 -10.08
N SER A 106 -1.12 1.90 -10.98
CA SER A 106 -0.04 0.97 -10.64
C SER A 106 1.22 1.31 -11.39
N ASN A 107 2.23 1.86 -10.70
CA ASN A 107 3.52 2.29 -11.26
C ASN A 107 3.37 3.25 -12.45
N VAL A 108 2.47 4.21 -12.35
CA VAL A 108 2.21 5.19 -13.41
C VAL A 108 2.37 6.64 -12.94
N LEU A 109 2.04 6.94 -11.68
CA LEU A 109 2.14 8.31 -11.18
C LEU A 109 3.58 8.74 -10.95
N ASN A 110 4.50 7.80 -10.70
CA ASN A 110 5.94 8.05 -10.58
C ASN A 110 6.59 8.55 -11.90
N GLU A 111 5.93 8.36 -13.04
CA GLU A 111 6.40 8.87 -14.34
C GLU A 111 6.21 10.40 -14.49
N PHE A 112 5.41 11.03 -13.63
CA PHE A 112 5.15 12.48 -13.69
C PHE A 112 6.15 13.26 -12.84
N ASP A 113 6.40 14.51 -13.26
CA ASP A 113 7.24 15.43 -12.51
C ASP A 113 6.65 15.69 -11.11
N PRO A 114 7.38 15.36 -10.03
CA PRO A 114 6.89 15.53 -8.66
C PRO A 114 6.77 17.00 -8.24
N THR A 115 7.37 17.93 -8.97
CA THR A 115 7.34 19.38 -8.66
C THR A 115 6.03 20.03 -9.09
N THR A 116 5.19 19.29 -9.83
CA THR A 116 3.90 19.76 -10.33
C THR A 116 2.75 19.09 -9.57
N ASN A 117 1.59 19.75 -9.55
CA ASN A 117 0.36 19.16 -8.97
C ASN A 117 -0.36 18.22 -9.95
N VAL A 118 0.23 17.92 -11.10
CA VAL A 118 -0.40 17.12 -12.17
C VAL A 118 -0.91 15.76 -11.67
N GLN A 119 -0.14 15.08 -10.84
CA GLN A 119 -0.56 13.80 -10.25
C GLN A 119 -1.84 13.94 -9.43
N ALA A 120 -1.88 14.93 -8.53
CA ALA A 120 -3.04 15.18 -7.69
C ALA A 120 -4.26 15.62 -8.50
N ASP A 121 -4.06 16.42 -9.54
CA ASP A 121 -5.13 16.89 -10.42
C ASP A 121 -5.73 15.74 -11.23
N ILE A 122 -4.90 14.86 -11.81
CA ILE A 122 -5.34 13.65 -12.51
C ILE A 122 -6.17 12.74 -11.58
N VAL A 123 -5.67 12.45 -10.38
CA VAL A 123 -6.39 11.58 -9.44
C VAL A 123 -7.70 12.23 -9.00
N THR A 124 -7.70 13.54 -8.73
CA THR A 124 -8.91 14.29 -8.32
C THR A 124 -9.94 14.27 -9.45
N GLN A 125 -9.56 14.56 -10.69
CA GLN A 125 -10.44 14.55 -11.85
C GLN A 125 -11.07 13.16 -12.06
N LEU A 126 -10.25 12.10 -11.99
CA LEU A 126 -10.76 10.73 -12.12
C LEU A 126 -11.64 10.30 -10.94
N SER A 127 -11.41 10.84 -9.76
CA SER A 127 -12.24 10.56 -8.58
C SER A 127 -13.69 11.04 -8.72
N GLU A 128 -13.97 11.98 -9.61
CA GLU A 128 -15.33 12.43 -9.94
C GLU A 128 -16.16 11.31 -10.61
N ARG A 129 -15.47 10.33 -11.22
CA ARG A 129 -16.09 9.13 -11.80
C ARG A 129 -16.14 7.95 -10.83
N LEU A 130 -15.80 8.15 -9.57
CA LEU A 130 -15.87 7.10 -8.58
C LEU A 130 -17.30 6.95 -8.05
N ALA A 131 -17.77 5.72 -7.92
CA ALA A 131 -19.02 5.43 -7.22
C ALA A 131 -18.97 5.96 -5.77
N PRO A 132 -20.09 6.34 -5.15
CA PRO A 132 -20.10 6.90 -3.80
C PRO A 132 -19.39 6.02 -2.75
N ASP A 133 -19.41 4.70 -2.94
CA ASP A 133 -18.74 3.70 -2.12
C ASP A 133 -17.49 3.10 -2.81
N GLY A 134 -17.00 3.75 -3.86
CA GLY A 134 -15.84 3.31 -4.63
C GLY A 134 -14.51 3.62 -3.94
N SER A 135 -13.45 3.02 -4.45
CA SER A 135 -12.10 3.13 -3.91
C SER A 135 -11.08 3.49 -4.98
N ILE A 136 -10.02 4.18 -4.57
CA ILE A 136 -8.84 4.48 -5.38
C ILE A 136 -7.67 3.72 -4.78
N LEU A 137 -7.01 2.88 -5.57
CA LEU A 137 -5.78 2.19 -5.22
C LEU A 137 -4.62 2.81 -6.00
N ILE A 138 -3.65 3.37 -5.30
CA ILE A 138 -2.40 3.84 -5.88
C ILE A 138 -1.29 2.94 -5.37
N VAL A 139 -0.47 2.42 -6.27
CA VAL A 139 0.65 1.51 -5.98
C VAL A 139 1.89 2.01 -6.70
N GLU A 140 2.98 2.16 -5.98
CA GLU A 140 4.24 2.67 -6.50
C GLU A 140 5.43 1.84 -6.00
N PRO A 141 6.60 1.91 -6.64
CA PRO A 141 7.78 1.23 -6.17
C PRO A 141 8.14 1.57 -4.71
N ALA A 142 8.82 0.64 -4.03
CA ALA A 142 9.13 0.74 -2.60
C ALA A 142 10.43 1.49 -2.30
N ASP A 143 11.16 1.97 -3.30
CA ASP A 143 12.34 2.80 -3.05
C ASP A 143 11.96 4.07 -2.27
N GLU A 144 12.95 4.69 -1.63
CA GLU A 144 12.71 5.80 -0.70
C GLU A 144 12.00 6.97 -1.40
N GLU A 145 12.43 7.29 -2.60
CA GLU A 145 11.91 8.44 -3.35
C GLU A 145 10.44 8.24 -3.70
N ASN A 146 10.09 7.12 -4.32
CA ASN A 146 8.71 6.82 -4.72
C ASN A 146 7.79 6.64 -3.51
N ALA A 147 8.28 6.00 -2.44
CA ALA A 147 7.52 5.86 -1.20
C ALA A 147 7.22 7.21 -0.53
N ILE A 148 8.14 8.16 -0.56
CA ILE A 148 7.92 9.53 -0.06
C ILE A 148 6.95 10.28 -0.97
N ARG A 149 7.10 10.15 -2.29
CA ARG A 149 6.21 10.80 -3.27
C ARG A 149 4.76 10.38 -3.10
N ILE A 150 4.48 9.08 -3.01
CA ILE A 150 3.10 8.59 -2.81
C ILE A 150 2.51 9.09 -1.48
N ARG A 151 3.31 9.23 -0.40
CA ARG A 151 2.83 9.78 0.86
C ARG A 151 2.53 11.27 0.78
N THR A 152 3.37 12.03 0.07
CA THR A 152 3.13 13.46 -0.20
C THR A 152 1.87 13.64 -1.04
N LEU A 153 1.75 12.91 -2.14
CA LEU A 153 0.55 12.90 -2.97
C LEU A 153 -0.70 12.56 -2.15
N THR A 154 -0.62 11.54 -1.29
CA THR A 154 -1.72 11.15 -0.41
C THR A 154 -2.20 12.32 0.46
N ILE A 155 -1.29 13.07 1.09
CA ILE A 155 -1.64 14.23 1.93
C ILE A 155 -2.36 15.29 1.07
N THR A 156 -1.83 15.61 -0.10
CA THR A 156 -2.47 16.57 -1.02
C THR A 156 -3.89 16.11 -1.43
N LEU A 157 -4.09 14.81 -1.69
CA LEU A 157 -5.40 14.29 -2.04
C LEU A 157 -6.40 14.33 -0.87
N LEU A 158 -5.93 14.15 0.36
CA LEU A 158 -6.76 14.34 1.56
C LEU A 158 -7.18 15.81 1.73
N GLU A 159 -6.28 16.76 1.45
CA GLU A 159 -6.58 18.20 1.45
C GLU A 159 -7.60 18.58 0.36
N LYS A 160 -7.64 17.82 -0.76
CA LYS A 160 -8.62 17.96 -1.84
C LYS A 160 -9.95 17.25 -1.54
N GLY A 161 -10.14 16.65 -0.36
CA GLY A 161 -11.42 16.10 0.11
C GLY A 161 -11.57 14.58 0.00
N LEU A 162 -10.54 13.84 -0.46
CA LEU A 162 -10.57 12.39 -0.36
C LEU A 162 -10.32 11.93 1.08
N SER A 163 -10.78 10.72 1.40
CA SER A 163 -10.63 10.10 2.73
C SER A 163 -9.63 8.96 2.66
N MET A 164 -8.79 8.82 3.71
CA MET A 164 -7.85 7.71 3.86
C MET A 164 -8.59 6.45 4.31
N PHE A 165 -8.51 5.38 3.52
CA PHE A 165 -8.90 4.05 3.97
C PHE A 165 -7.72 3.28 4.56
N GLY A 166 -6.55 3.30 3.90
CA GLY A 166 -5.35 2.62 4.37
C GLY A 166 -4.11 2.91 3.51
N PRO A 167 -2.91 2.57 4.01
CA PRO A 167 -2.57 1.87 5.26
C PRO A 167 -2.53 2.77 6.50
N CYS A 168 -2.50 4.11 6.34
CA CYS A 168 -2.44 5.05 7.45
C CYS A 168 -3.80 5.14 8.16
N SER A 169 -3.80 5.13 9.50
CA SER A 169 -5.04 5.20 10.30
C SER A 169 -5.15 6.47 11.15
N PHE A 170 -4.14 7.35 11.15
CA PHE A 170 -4.12 8.63 11.91
C PHE A 170 -4.64 8.47 13.35
N LEU A 171 -3.94 7.68 14.17
CA LEU A 171 -4.39 7.25 15.50
C LEU A 171 -4.83 8.38 16.44
N TRP A 172 -4.29 9.58 16.26
CA TRP A 172 -4.59 10.77 17.06
C TRP A 172 -5.60 11.73 16.42
N GLY A 173 -6.30 11.27 15.37
CA GLY A 173 -7.42 12.00 14.76
C GLY A 173 -7.04 13.17 13.87
N SER A 174 -5.78 13.35 13.52
CA SER A 174 -5.28 14.42 12.65
C SER A 174 -4.51 13.88 11.46
N THR A 175 -4.19 14.76 10.53
CA THR A 175 -3.31 14.47 9.39
C THR A 175 -1.89 14.11 9.84
N CYS A 176 -1.16 13.39 9.00
CA CYS A 176 0.24 13.05 9.25
C CYS A 176 1.12 14.29 9.22
N THR A 177 2.03 14.40 10.20
CA THR A 177 3.01 15.49 10.29
C THR A 177 4.42 15.07 9.86
N ALA A 178 4.61 13.81 9.44
CA ALA A 178 5.90 13.29 9.00
C ALA A 178 6.31 13.92 7.66
N PRO A 179 7.41 14.70 7.60
CA PRO A 179 7.83 15.37 6.36
C PRO A 179 8.36 14.38 5.30
N ARG A 180 8.88 13.23 5.75
CA ARG A 180 9.42 12.17 4.89
C ARG A 180 9.01 10.83 5.45
N CYS A 181 8.12 10.13 4.77
CA CYS A 181 7.65 8.82 5.21
C CYS A 181 8.01 7.74 4.18
N TRP A 182 9.13 7.07 4.42
CA TRP A 182 9.46 5.86 3.68
C TRP A 182 8.78 4.67 4.35
N SER A 183 7.71 4.17 3.76
CA SER A 183 6.92 3.03 4.24
C SER A 183 6.49 2.17 3.07
N PHE A 184 6.65 0.86 3.22
CA PHE A 184 6.36 -0.11 2.16
C PHE A 184 5.99 -1.46 2.77
N GLU A 185 5.27 -2.24 1.98
CA GLU A 185 4.98 -3.64 2.25
C GLU A 185 5.89 -4.55 1.42
N THR A 186 6.13 -5.76 1.92
CA THR A 186 6.82 -6.82 1.19
C THR A 186 5.89 -8.01 1.07
N ALA A 187 5.55 -8.39 -0.16
CA ALA A 187 4.86 -9.64 -0.40
C ALA A 187 5.79 -10.84 -0.17
N PRO A 188 5.24 -12.03 0.12
CA PRO A 188 6.04 -13.24 0.25
C PRO A 188 6.94 -13.47 -0.97
N ALA A 189 8.16 -13.96 -0.73
CA ALA A 189 9.09 -14.26 -1.79
C ALA A 189 8.47 -15.24 -2.81
N ILE A 190 8.68 -14.95 -4.09
CA ILE A 190 8.19 -15.79 -5.17
C ILE A 190 9.27 -16.71 -5.69
N LYS A 191 8.86 -17.91 -6.14
CA LYS A 191 9.72 -18.73 -6.95
C LYS A 191 9.91 -18.07 -8.32
N LEU A 192 11.15 -17.88 -8.73
CA LEU A 192 11.45 -17.31 -10.04
C LEU A 192 10.85 -18.14 -11.18
N PRO A 193 10.23 -17.50 -12.18
CA PRO A 193 9.91 -18.17 -13.44
C PRO A 193 11.19 -18.67 -14.12
N ARG A 194 11.12 -19.83 -14.77
CA ARG A 194 12.28 -20.44 -15.49
C ARG A 194 12.95 -19.47 -16.47
N LEU A 195 12.16 -18.64 -17.15
CA LEU A 195 12.68 -17.62 -18.06
C LEU A 195 13.59 -16.62 -17.34
N MET A 196 13.17 -16.12 -16.17
CA MET A 196 13.99 -15.20 -15.37
C MET A 196 15.27 -15.88 -14.85
N GLU A 197 15.19 -17.16 -14.44
CA GLU A 197 16.38 -17.93 -14.06
C GLU A 197 17.34 -18.09 -15.22
N THR A 198 16.83 -18.30 -16.45
CA THR A 198 17.65 -18.43 -17.67
C THR A 198 18.30 -17.08 -17.99
N LEU A 199 17.56 -15.99 -17.99
CA LEU A 199 18.08 -14.65 -18.26
C LEU A 199 19.13 -14.21 -17.22
N ALA A 200 18.96 -14.59 -15.96
CA ALA A 200 19.94 -14.29 -14.90
C ALA A 200 21.27 -15.04 -15.07
N ARG A 201 21.31 -16.11 -15.89
CA ARG A 201 22.51 -16.91 -16.19
C ARG A 201 23.21 -16.53 -17.49
N CYS A 202 22.62 -15.62 -18.29
CA CYS A 202 23.25 -15.12 -19.51
C CYS A 202 24.46 -14.23 -19.20
N GLU A 203 25.41 -14.09 -20.14
CA GLU A 203 26.63 -13.29 -19.97
C GLU A 203 26.32 -11.81 -19.65
N ASP A 204 25.27 -11.25 -20.24
CA ASP A 204 24.69 -9.97 -19.86
C ASP A 204 23.69 -10.11 -18.72
N SER A 205 24.11 -10.77 -17.63
CA SER A 205 23.24 -11.14 -16.52
C SER A 205 22.33 -9.99 -16.14
N TYR A 206 21.05 -10.15 -16.44
CA TYR A 206 20.01 -9.23 -16.01
C TYR A 206 20.01 -9.24 -14.48
N ARG A 207 20.58 -8.20 -13.89
CA ARG A 207 20.83 -8.09 -12.44
C ARG A 207 19.57 -8.04 -11.58
N TYR A 208 18.39 -8.15 -12.19
CA TYR A 208 17.10 -7.99 -11.53
C TYR A 208 16.43 -9.33 -11.20
N VAL A 209 17.17 -10.23 -10.55
CA VAL A 209 16.55 -11.36 -9.85
C VAL A 209 15.99 -10.83 -8.52
N ASN A 210 14.88 -10.11 -8.59
CA ASN A 210 14.21 -9.64 -7.40
C ASN A 210 13.14 -10.65 -7.00
N THR A 211 13.42 -11.43 -5.95
CA THR A 211 12.46 -12.35 -5.33
C THR A 211 11.59 -11.63 -4.28
N ASP A 212 12.03 -10.47 -3.81
CA ASP A 212 11.33 -9.67 -2.83
C ASP A 212 10.43 -8.64 -3.52
N ILE A 213 9.14 -8.89 -3.55
CA ILE A 213 8.18 -7.93 -4.09
C ILE A 213 7.89 -6.89 -3.02
N LYS A 214 8.50 -5.72 -3.17
CA LYS A 214 8.30 -4.56 -2.28
C LYS A 214 7.52 -3.48 -3.01
N TYR A 215 6.53 -2.89 -2.34
CA TYR A 215 5.70 -1.82 -2.91
C TYR A 215 5.16 -0.89 -1.83
N SER A 216 4.97 0.37 -2.19
CA SER A 216 4.21 1.34 -1.41
C SER A 216 2.82 1.46 -1.99
N TYR A 217 1.78 1.59 -1.14
CA TYR A 217 0.42 1.80 -1.63
C TYR A 217 -0.36 2.77 -0.76
N THR A 218 -1.42 3.30 -1.32
CA THR A 218 -2.46 4.04 -0.60
C THR A 218 -3.82 3.69 -1.16
N ILE A 219 -4.83 3.60 -0.28
CA ILE A 219 -6.22 3.41 -0.64
C ILE A 219 -7.00 4.61 -0.14
N LEU A 220 -7.65 5.28 -1.08
CA LEU A 220 -8.45 6.48 -0.83
C LEU A 220 -9.91 6.23 -1.22
N ARG A 221 -10.82 7.01 -0.63
CA ARG A 221 -12.27 6.93 -0.88
C ARG A 221 -12.88 8.33 -0.92
N THR A 222 -14.07 8.42 -1.51
CA THR A 222 -14.89 9.66 -1.46
C THR A 222 -15.81 9.69 -0.25
N ASP A 223 -16.13 8.53 0.34
CA ASP A 223 -16.87 8.42 1.59
C ASP A 223 -15.93 8.49 2.82
N THR A 224 -16.49 8.38 4.02
CA THR A 224 -15.73 8.41 5.28
C THR A 224 -15.40 7.04 5.85
N LEU A 225 -15.60 5.96 5.06
CA LEU A 225 -15.29 4.60 5.50
C LEU A 225 -13.80 4.48 5.80
N LYS A 226 -13.47 3.96 6.97
CA LYS A 226 -12.10 3.69 7.43
C LYS A 226 -11.88 2.20 7.56
N ARG A 227 -10.68 1.76 7.24
CA ARG A 227 -10.26 0.37 7.47
C ARG A 227 -10.28 0.01 8.95
N LYS A 228 -9.92 0.97 9.79
CA LYS A 228 -9.82 0.85 11.24
C LYS A 228 -10.42 2.09 11.91
N SER A 229 -11.26 1.89 12.90
CA SER A 229 -11.93 2.96 13.66
C SER A 229 -11.21 3.34 14.96
N TYR A 230 -10.06 2.73 15.25
CA TYR A 230 -9.29 2.95 16.46
C TYR A 230 -8.72 4.37 16.55
N HIS A 231 -9.06 5.08 17.62
CA HIS A 231 -8.59 6.44 17.90
C HIS A 231 -8.14 6.60 19.33
N LEU A 232 -7.06 7.37 19.52
CA LEU A 232 -6.51 7.71 20.82
C LEU A 232 -6.96 9.12 21.27
N SER A 233 -7.47 9.22 22.49
CA SER A 233 -7.79 10.51 23.12
C SER A 233 -6.57 11.11 23.84
N ALA A 234 -6.63 12.41 24.14
CA ALA A 234 -5.57 13.10 24.87
C ALA A 234 -5.32 12.53 26.29
N GLY A 235 -6.31 11.87 26.89
CA GLY A 235 -6.22 11.23 28.21
C GLY A 235 -5.82 9.75 28.16
N SER A 236 -5.46 9.23 26.99
CA SER A 236 -5.07 7.82 26.87
C SER A 236 -3.76 7.53 27.60
N ARG A 237 -3.60 6.27 28.01
CA ARG A 237 -2.36 5.75 28.67
C ARG A 237 -1.20 5.57 27.68
N PHE A 238 -1.39 5.86 26.42
CA PHE A 238 -0.37 5.79 25.37
C PHE A 238 0.26 7.15 25.10
N LEU A 239 1.57 7.15 24.88
CA LEU A 239 2.33 8.35 24.57
C LEU A 239 2.39 8.59 23.05
N ARG A 240 2.21 9.84 22.60
CA ARG A 240 2.44 10.23 21.21
C ARG A 240 3.91 10.13 20.85
N PHE A 241 4.21 9.68 19.63
CA PHE A 241 5.60 9.58 19.15
C PHE A 241 6.31 10.95 19.08
N SER A 242 5.58 12.03 18.87
CA SER A 242 6.13 13.41 18.96
C SER A 242 6.73 13.76 20.33
N LYS A 243 6.39 13.01 21.39
CA LYS A 243 6.88 13.22 22.76
C LYS A 243 8.03 12.27 23.16
N LEU A 244 8.49 11.37 22.29
CA LEU A 244 9.53 10.38 22.61
C LEU A 244 10.83 11.01 23.10
N HIS A 245 11.18 12.19 22.58
CA HIS A 245 12.38 12.93 22.99
C HIS A 245 12.43 13.25 24.51
N LEU A 246 11.26 13.37 25.17
CA LEU A 246 11.14 13.61 26.61
C LEU A 246 11.26 12.35 27.46
N HIS A 247 11.31 11.18 26.81
CA HIS A 247 11.22 9.87 27.46
C HIS A 247 12.40 8.95 27.14
N ILE A 248 13.50 9.48 26.61
CA ILE A 248 14.71 8.70 26.35
C ILE A 248 15.21 8.08 27.65
N GLY A 249 15.46 6.76 27.61
CA GLY A 249 15.88 5.98 28.77
C GLY A 249 14.73 5.53 29.69
N LYS A 250 13.48 5.92 29.41
CA LYS A 250 12.31 5.53 30.19
C LYS A 250 11.50 4.44 29.49
N ARG A 251 10.73 3.69 30.29
CA ARG A 251 9.73 2.76 29.79
C ARG A 251 8.39 3.44 29.69
N ILE A 252 7.71 3.22 28.58
CA ILE A 252 6.44 3.86 28.24
C ILE A 252 5.50 2.87 27.55
N ASN A 253 4.24 3.27 27.43
CA ASN A 253 3.27 2.60 26.57
C ASN A 253 3.01 3.47 25.35
N VAL A 254 2.93 2.85 24.19
CA VAL A 254 2.67 3.52 22.90
C VAL A 254 1.73 2.70 22.06
N ALA A 255 1.00 3.36 21.17
CA ALA A 255 0.30 2.69 20.08
C ALA A 255 0.81 3.23 18.74
N GLY A 256 0.97 2.34 17.77
CA GLY A 256 1.49 2.67 16.45
C GLY A 256 1.03 1.71 15.37
N ILE A 257 1.04 2.16 14.14
CA ILE A 257 0.74 1.37 12.95
C ILE A 257 2.04 0.73 12.47
N LYS A 258 2.03 -0.57 12.18
CA LYS A 258 3.16 -1.28 11.56
C LYS A 258 3.31 -0.84 10.10
N MET A 259 4.39 -0.12 9.79
CA MET A 259 4.59 0.56 8.50
C MET A 259 5.80 0.03 7.72
N SER A 260 6.25 -1.18 8.03
CA SER A 260 7.23 -1.93 7.23
C SER A 260 7.02 -3.43 7.39
N ALA A 261 7.56 -4.18 6.44
CA ALA A 261 7.91 -5.58 6.66
C ALA A 261 9.08 -5.70 7.65
N GLU A 262 9.63 -6.90 7.82
CA GLU A 262 10.83 -7.16 8.61
C GLU A 262 12.03 -6.39 8.03
N LEU A 263 12.68 -5.58 8.86
CA LEU A 263 13.87 -4.79 8.51
C LEU A 263 15.13 -5.25 9.27
N GLY A 264 14.96 -6.20 10.16
CA GLY A 264 16.03 -6.70 11.02
C GLY A 264 16.84 -7.84 10.37
N ASP A 265 17.50 -8.59 11.23
CA ASP A 265 18.35 -9.71 10.88
C ASP A 265 18.08 -10.93 11.78
N ALA A 266 18.94 -11.94 11.73
CA ALA A 266 18.82 -13.13 12.59
C ALA A 266 18.91 -12.82 14.11
N ARG A 267 19.44 -11.66 14.50
CA ARG A 267 19.64 -11.27 15.91
C ARG A 267 18.51 -10.45 16.47
N SER A 268 17.82 -9.70 15.63
CA SER A 268 16.74 -8.81 16.06
C SER A 268 15.71 -8.57 14.95
N HIS A 269 14.45 -8.58 15.33
CA HIS A 269 13.34 -8.16 14.51
C HIS A 269 13.15 -6.65 14.63
N VAL A 270 13.05 -5.97 13.49
CA VAL A 270 12.92 -4.52 13.44
C VAL A 270 11.74 -4.13 12.55
N PHE A 271 10.82 -3.34 13.08
CA PHE A 271 9.64 -2.89 12.35
C PHE A 271 9.47 -1.38 12.48
N LYS A 272 9.22 -0.69 11.38
CA LYS A 272 8.86 0.71 11.42
C LYS A 272 7.45 0.87 12.00
N LEU A 273 7.30 1.78 12.94
CA LEU A 273 6.02 2.16 13.52
C LEU A 273 5.69 3.63 13.23
N CYS A 274 4.41 3.94 13.10
CA CYS A 274 3.92 5.28 12.89
C CYS A 274 2.62 5.51 13.66
N ASP A 275 2.50 6.68 14.32
CA ASP A 275 1.26 7.13 14.94
C ASP A 275 0.69 8.41 14.30
N GLY A 276 1.35 8.89 13.22
CA GLY A 276 1.02 10.12 12.52
C GLY A 276 1.62 11.40 13.14
N THR A 277 2.31 11.32 14.29
CA THR A 277 2.81 12.51 15.01
C THR A 277 4.33 12.67 15.05
N ALA A 278 5.09 11.63 14.70
CA ALA A 278 6.55 11.67 14.72
C ALA A 278 7.12 12.42 13.50
N LYS A 279 8.12 13.27 13.72
CA LYS A 279 8.88 13.95 12.64
C LYS A 279 10.05 13.13 12.11
N ILE A 280 10.57 12.21 12.92
CA ILE A 280 11.66 11.31 12.58
C ILE A 280 11.20 9.86 12.72
N PRO A 281 11.86 8.88 12.05
CA PRO A 281 11.46 7.49 12.09
C PRO A 281 11.41 6.91 13.50
N VAL A 282 10.46 5.99 13.74
CA VAL A 282 10.32 5.22 14.97
C VAL A 282 10.32 3.75 14.62
N TYR A 283 11.16 2.96 15.28
CA TYR A 283 11.27 1.53 15.08
C TYR A 283 11.03 0.76 16.37
N ALA A 284 10.23 -0.29 16.32
CA ALA A 284 10.23 -1.31 17.35
C ALA A 284 11.37 -2.29 17.08
N VAL A 285 12.14 -2.60 18.11
CA VAL A 285 13.28 -3.51 18.03
C VAL A 285 13.09 -4.63 19.05
N LEU A 286 12.90 -5.86 18.57
CA LEU A 286 12.72 -7.06 19.38
C LEU A 286 13.93 -7.99 19.16
N PRO A 287 14.87 -8.08 20.12
CA PRO A 287 15.96 -9.06 20.05
C PRO A 287 15.40 -10.48 20.01
N SER A 288 15.97 -11.35 19.17
CA SER A 288 15.46 -12.72 18.96
C SER A 288 15.45 -13.55 20.26
N TYR A 289 16.36 -13.28 21.21
CA TYR A 289 16.39 -13.94 22.51
C TYR A 289 15.39 -13.38 23.54
N HIS A 290 14.61 -12.34 23.18
CA HIS A 290 13.56 -11.77 24.01
C HIS A 290 12.14 -12.10 23.51
N ILE A 291 12.00 -12.93 22.49
CA ILE A 291 10.68 -13.31 21.95
C ILE A 291 9.92 -14.10 23.04
N THR A 292 8.68 -13.70 23.27
CA THR A 292 7.70 -14.37 24.15
C THR A 292 6.33 -14.39 23.47
N PRO A 293 5.40 -15.23 23.94
CA PRO A 293 4.02 -15.21 23.42
C PRO A 293 3.30 -13.86 23.54
N GLU A 294 3.75 -13.01 24.49
CA GLU A 294 3.16 -11.70 24.74
C GLU A 294 3.69 -10.62 23.80
N ASN A 295 4.84 -10.82 23.16
CA ASN A 295 5.45 -9.82 22.27
C ASN A 295 5.65 -10.28 20.82
N ASP A 296 5.52 -11.58 20.53
CA ASP A 296 5.59 -12.11 19.15
C ASP A 296 4.47 -11.59 18.21
N PRO A 297 3.29 -11.07 18.69
CA PRO A 297 2.30 -10.51 17.79
C PRO A 297 2.85 -9.44 16.85
N ILE A 298 3.91 -8.70 17.22
CA ILE A 298 4.54 -7.72 16.34
C ILE A 298 5.14 -8.36 15.08
N ILE A 299 5.64 -9.59 15.17
CA ILE A 299 6.21 -10.34 14.05
C ILE A 299 5.10 -10.76 13.10
N LEU A 300 4.01 -11.28 13.64
CA LEU A 300 2.87 -11.85 12.92
C LEU A 300 1.93 -10.79 12.32
N ALA A 301 1.89 -9.59 12.92
CA ALA A 301 1.00 -8.52 12.48
C ALA A 301 1.24 -8.15 11.01
N PRO A 302 0.20 -8.10 10.17
CA PRO A 302 0.29 -7.58 8.80
C PRO A 302 0.71 -6.10 8.76
N TYR A 303 1.22 -5.65 7.63
CA TYR A 303 1.43 -4.24 7.34
C TYR A 303 0.13 -3.44 7.47
N GLY A 304 0.18 -2.26 8.08
CA GLY A 304 -0.99 -1.44 8.38
C GLY A 304 -1.78 -1.86 9.64
N SER A 305 -1.32 -2.88 10.38
CA SER A 305 -1.93 -3.25 11.66
C SER A 305 -1.65 -2.21 12.73
N ILE A 306 -2.64 -1.95 13.58
CA ILE A 306 -2.49 -1.13 14.77
C ILE A 306 -2.00 -2.01 15.92
N LEU A 307 -0.91 -1.59 16.54
CA LEU A 307 -0.26 -2.29 17.64
C LEU A 307 -0.27 -1.41 18.89
N GLU A 308 -0.70 -1.96 20.00
CA GLU A 308 -0.48 -1.41 21.34
C GLU A 308 0.75 -2.05 21.95
N LEU A 309 1.76 -1.26 22.27
CA LEU A 309 3.00 -1.73 22.90
C LEU A 309 3.08 -1.20 24.33
N TRP A 310 3.14 -2.12 25.27
CA TRP A 310 3.20 -1.83 26.70
C TRP A 310 4.60 -2.08 27.23
N ASN A 311 5.14 -1.11 28.01
CA ASN A 311 6.43 -1.23 28.68
C ASN A 311 7.64 -1.33 27.73
N VAL A 312 7.67 -0.54 26.66
CA VAL A 312 8.83 -0.42 25.75
C VAL A 312 9.82 0.61 26.25
N LEU A 313 11.12 0.36 26.09
CA LEU A 313 12.19 1.29 26.47
C LEU A 313 12.54 2.20 25.29
N VAL A 314 12.46 3.51 25.49
CA VAL A 314 12.82 4.50 24.48
C VAL A 314 14.33 4.69 24.39
N ARG A 315 14.90 4.55 23.19
CA ARG A 315 16.28 4.87 22.86
C ARG A 315 16.34 5.77 21.64
N TYR A 316 17.25 6.71 21.63
CA TYR A 316 17.55 7.51 20.43
C TYR A 316 18.77 6.92 19.72
N ASN A 317 18.60 6.57 18.47
CA ASN A 317 19.65 6.05 17.59
C ASN A 317 20.26 7.19 16.80
N ARG A 318 21.43 7.67 17.23
CA ARG A 318 22.13 8.81 16.58
C ARG A 318 22.59 8.50 15.17
N GLN A 319 22.93 7.25 14.88
CA GLN A 319 23.43 6.84 13.57
C GLN A 319 22.38 6.98 12.48
N HIS A 320 21.12 6.72 12.81
CA HIS A 320 20.01 6.71 11.86
C HIS A 320 19.00 7.84 12.09
N ASP A 321 19.30 8.78 12.99
CA ASP A 321 18.38 9.85 13.41
C ASP A 321 16.95 9.32 13.65
N ALA A 322 16.82 8.34 14.53
CA ALA A 322 15.57 7.61 14.74
C ALA A 322 15.35 7.26 16.22
N TYR A 323 14.10 7.02 16.62
CA TYR A 323 13.79 6.42 17.91
C TYR A 323 13.65 4.90 17.78
N ASN A 324 14.29 4.17 18.70
CA ASN A 324 14.09 2.75 18.87
C ASN A 324 13.26 2.50 20.14
N LEU A 325 12.16 1.80 19.98
CA LEU A 325 11.34 1.27 21.06
C LEU A 325 11.80 -0.17 21.32
N LEU A 326 12.62 -0.35 22.35
CA LEU A 326 13.18 -1.67 22.65
C LEU A 326 12.15 -2.53 23.35
N VAL A 327 11.82 -3.64 22.71
CA VAL A 327 10.93 -4.70 23.20
C VAL A 327 11.77 -5.69 24.00
N ASN A 328 11.25 -6.17 25.12
CA ASN A 328 11.91 -7.16 25.96
C ASN A 328 10.91 -8.17 26.53
N LEU A 329 11.38 -9.09 27.39
CA LEU A 329 10.60 -10.15 28.02
C LEU A 329 9.35 -9.66 28.78
N ASN A 330 9.34 -8.41 29.26
CA ASN A 330 8.22 -7.82 30.01
C ASN A 330 7.37 -6.87 29.13
N THR A 331 7.58 -6.86 27.84
CA THR A 331 6.79 -6.07 26.90
C THR A 331 5.60 -6.90 26.43
N HIS A 332 4.41 -6.32 26.52
CA HIS A 332 3.19 -6.91 26.00
C HIS A 332 2.74 -6.14 24.74
N ILE A 333 2.35 -6.86 23.71
CA ILE A 333 1.92 -6.29 22.44
C ILE A 333 0.57 -6.86 22.03
N ASN A 334 -0.41 -5.98 21.79
CA ASN A 334 -1.72 -6.33 21.28
C ASN A 334 -1.86 -5.87 19.84
N ILE A 335 -2.52 -6.68 19.01
CA ILE A 335 -2.99 -6.28 17.67
C ILE A 335 -4.44 -5.83 17.82
N GLU A 336 -4.72 -4.57 17.47
CA GLU A 336 -6.09 -4.07 17.45
C GLU A 336 -6.78 -4.50 16.16
N ASN A 337 -7.85 -5.29 16.31
CA ASN A 337 -8.63 -5.90 15.22
C ASN A 337 -9.93 -5.13 14.88
N SER A 338 -10.17 -3.99 15.52
CA SER A 338 -11.43 -3.23 15.36
C SER A 338 -11.51 -2.49 14.02
#